data_743799e15d3341fd383eae69dac8df12
#
_entry.id   743799e15d3341fd383eae69dac8df12
#
_cell.length_a   1.000
_cell.length_b   1.000
_cell.length_c   1.000
_cell.angle_alpha   90.00
_cell.angle_beta   90.00
_cell.angle_gamma   90.00
#
_symmetry.space_group_name_H-M   'P 1'
#
loop_
_entity.id
_entity.type
_entity.pdbx_description
1 polymer ?
#
loop_
_entity_poly.entity_id
_entity_poly.type
_entity_poly.pdbx_seq_one_letter_code
_entity_poly.pdbx_strand_id
1 'polypeptide(L)'
;MKKNLFFGAVLAIAAAVACQPKDNGPVDYPVQGELKLYGENVAEQQVGVFVTSEGLPQNNLLYTAAKGSGSVALTANAEKAGFKQGNHTIYAYAPYAEGAEVTAVPVDYTKQATVAFDPLADDEMLAGLMLSYNSQAQSVLYATTQVAELSSAAITLPFEAVNTLTEVTVGEPGLEGTNADAQEGKKVSKIVITCDKPIAYTGQTLDLTTGKLVGGTAVNTIEIAADMTIKKMGFVTAYGFTFKTCLTEEELATAKFKIEMVMETGKTYAAADKTPSYGGIYALTLTEVE
;
A
#
# COMPACT_ATOMS: atom_id res chain seq x y z
N MET A 1 -39.58 -58.99 17.09
CA MET A 1 -39.13 -59.26 15.71
C MET A 1 -38.56 -57.98 15.09
N LYS A 2 -37.43 -58.09 14.37
CA LYS A 2 -36.65 -57.07 13.62
C LYS A 2 -35.61 -56.32 14.45
N LYS A 3 -34.56 -57.03 14.83
CA LYS A 3 -33.17 -56.55 14.86
C LYS A 3 -32.51 -56.94 13.54
N ASN A 4 -31.69 -56.10 13.03
CA ASN A 4 -30.68 -56.23 11.95
C ASN A 4 -30.90 -55.20 10.83
N LEU A 5 -30.21 -54.09 10.98
CA LEU A 5 -29.64 -53.29 9.86
C LEU A 5 -28.77 -52.14 10.42
N PHE A 6 -27.59 -52.48 10.98
CA PHE A 6 -26.61 -51.45 11.33
C PHE A 6 -25.18 -52.08 11.41
N PHE A 7 -24.81 -52.88 10.41
CA PHE A 7 -23.45 -53.45 10.36
C PHE A 7 -22.82 -53.38 8.95
N GLY A 8 -23.29 -52.52 8.07
CA GLY A 8 -22.78 -52.45 6.71
C GLY A 8 -21.98 -51.20 6.34
N ALA A 9 -21.94 -50.17 7.21
CA ALA A 9 -21.38 -48.87 6.83
C ALA A 9 -19.99 -48.56 7.41
N VAL A 10 -19.42 -49.41 8.30
CA VAL A 10 -18.15 -49.10 8.97
C VAL A 10 -16.92 -49.75 8.25
N LEU A 11 -17.12 -50.70 7.35
CA LEU A 11 -16.01 -51.39 6.69
C LEU A 11 -15.53 -50.75 5.41
N ALA A 12 -16.23 -49.74 4.88
CA ALA A 12 -15.84 -49.04 3.63
C ALA A 12 -14.82 -47.90 3.84
N ILE A 13 -14.71 -47.41 5.09
CA ILE A 13 -13.83 -46.25 5.39
C ILE A 13 -12.40 -46.68 5.70
N ALA A 14 -12.17 -47.92 6.12
CA ALA A 14 -10.81 -48.43 6.44
C ALA A 14 -9.97 -48.83 5.20
N ALA A 15 -10.57 -48.99 4.05
CA ALA A 15 -9.83 -49.38 2.83
C ALA A 15 -9.30 -48.17 2.02
N ALA A 16 -9.78 -46.97 2.28
CA ALA A 16 -9.33 -45.76 1.57
C ALA A 16 -8.05 -45.13 2.14
N VAL A 17 -7.63 -45.52 3.35
CA VAL A 17 -6.43 -44.98 4.01
C VAL A 17 -5.13 -45.75 3.62
N ALA A 18 -5.22 -46.89 2.96
CA ALA A 18 -4.06 -47.74 2.68
C ALA A 18 -3.38 -47.49 1.32
N CYS A 19 -3.84 -46.52 0.53
CA CYS A 19 -3.23 -46.19 -0.76
C CYS A 19 -2.86 -44.69 -0.86
N GLN A 20 -2.25 -44.13 0.18
CA GLN A 20 -1.50 -42.90 -0.03
C GLN A 20 -0.16 -43.30 -0.63
N PRO A 21 0.20 -42.81 -1.83
CA PRO A 21 1.54 -42.99 -2.36
C PRO A 21 2.51 -42.38 -1.35
N LYS A 22 3.58 -43.13 -1.00
CA LYS A 22 4.70 -42.59 -0.24
C LYS A 22 5.22 -41.38 -1.01
N ASP A 23 5.24 -40.23 -0.33
CA ASP A 23 5.77 -38.99 -0.85
C ASP A 23 7.22 -39.14 -1.25
N ASN A 24 7.50 -39.33 -2.53
CA ASN A 24 8.83 -39.53 -3.09
C ASN A 24 9.43 -38.21 -3.60
N GLY A 25 9.36 -37.15 -2.82
CA GLY A 25 9.93 -35.85 -3.15
C GLY A 25 8.96 -34.91 -3.92
N PRO A 26 9.40 -33.72 -4.28
CA PRO A 26 8.55 -32.74 -4.95
C PRO A 26 8.06 -33.32 -6.28
N VAL A 27 6.76 -33.59 -6.34
CA VAL A 27 6.13 -34.04 -7.58
C VAL A 27 5.99 -32.81 -8.45
N ASP A 28 6.67 -32.81 -9.59
CA ASP A 28 6.56 -31.77 -10.61
C ASP A 28 5.18 -31.90 -11.27
N TYR A 29 4.22 -31.10 -10.79
CA TYR A 29 2.89 -31.09 -11.37
C TYR A 29 2.91 -30.16 -12.57
N PRO A 30 2.54 -30.65 -13.77
CA PRO A 30 2.51 -29.80 -14.95
C PRO A 30 1.54 -28.64 -14.74
N VAL A 31 2.00 -27.44 -15.05
CA VAL A 31 1.17 -26.23 -15.08
C VAL A 31 0.03 -26.46 -16.08
N GLN A 32 -1.21 -26.54 -15.61
CA GLN A 32 -2.36 -26.77 -16.46
C GLN A 32 -2.98 -25.45 -16.97
N GLY A 33 -2.17 -24.63 -17.64
CA GLY A 33 -2.63 -23.40 -18.24
C GLY A 33 -2.08 -22.14 -17.56
N GLU A 34 -2.43 -20.99 -18.10
CA GLU A 34 -2.05 -19.68 -17.60
C GLU A 34 -3.19 -19.11 -16.77
N LEU A 35 -2.89 -18.67 -15.53
CA LEU A 35 -3.87 -17.95 -14.73
C LEU A 35 -4.11 -16.58 -15.33
N LYS A 36 -5.35 -16.30 -15.68
CA LYS A 36 -5.80 -14.98 -16.09
C LYS A 36 -6.29 -14.23 -14.86
N LEU A 37 -5.43 -13.40 -14.30
CA LEU A 37 -5.76 -12.60 -13.12
C LEU A 37 -6.15 -11.19 -13.53
N TYR A 38 -7.14 -10.66 -12.83
CA TYR A 38 -7.57 -9.27 -12.88
C TYR A 38 -7.60 -8.72 -11.46
N GLY A 39 -7.28 -7.43 -11.30
CA GLY A 39 -7.34 -6.74 -10.02
C GLY A 39 -8.26 -5.53 -10.08
N GLU A 40 -9.08 -5.35 -9.06
CA GLU A 40 -9.86 -4.12 -8.86
C GLU A 40 -9.11 -3.19 -7.91
N ASN A 41 -9.15 -1.88 -8.15
CA ASN A 41 -8.52 -0.84 -7.32
C ASN A 41 -6.97 -0.92 -7.22
N VAL A 42 -6.29 -1.52 -8.19
CA VAL A 42 -4.83 -1.77 -8.15
C VAL A 42 -4.07 -1.31 -9.40
N ALA A 43 -4.71 -0.49 -10.24
CA ALA A 43 -4.14 -0.05 -11.51
C ALA A 43 -2.72 0.54 -11.38
N GLU A 44 -1.87 0.24 -12.37
CA GLU A 44 -0.49 0.74 -12.50
C GLU A 44 0.47 0.33 -11.37
N GLN A 45 0.10 -0.63 -10.50
CA GLN A 45 0.94 -1.10 -9.40
C GLN A 45 1.64 -2.42 -9.72
N GLN A 46 2.75 -2.64 -9.04
CA GLN A 46 3.36 -3.96 -8.93
C GLN A 46 2.67 -4.75 -7.82
N VAL A 47 2.30 -5.97 -8.13
CA VAL A 47 1.46 -6.84 -7.29
C VAL A 47 2.22 -8.12 -6.97
N GLY A 48 2.30 -8.48 -5.70
CA GLY A 48 2.73 -9.80 -5.26
C GLY A 48 1.55 -10.77 -5.24
N VAL A 49 1.75 -11.95 -5.79
CA VAL A 49 0.73 -12.99 -5.85
C VAL A 49 1.28 -14.29 -5.31
N PHE A 50 0.56 -14.88 -4.37
CA PHE A 50 0.79 -16.24 -3.86
C PHE A 50 -0.38 -17.12 -4.27
N VAL A 51 -0.08 -18.28 -4.84
CA VAL A 51 -1.09 -19.31 -5.10
C VAL A 51 -0.80 -20.47 -4.17
N THR A 52 -1.68 -20.69 -3.21
CA THR A 52 -1.53 -21.80 -2.27
C THR A 52 -2.33 -22.99 -2.75
N SER A 53 -1.66 -24.11 -2.91
CA SER A 53 -2.28 -25.42 -3.03
C SER A 53 -1.54 -26.40 -2.13
N GLU A 54 -2.25 -27.42 -1.67
CA GLU A 54 -1.67 -28.42 -0.77
C GLU A 54 -0.39 -29.04 -1.35
N GLY A 55 0.73 -28.92 -0.61
CA GLY A 55 2.01 -29.46 -0.96
C GLY A 55 2.81 -28.74 -2.06
N LEU A 56 2.42 -27.51 -2.47
CA LEU A 56 3.23 -26.68 -3.35
C LEU A 56 3.91 -25.54 -2.56
N PRO A 57 5.14 -25.15 -2.94
CA PRO A 57 5.78 -23.98 -2.36
C PRO A 57 4.96 -22.73 -2.71
N GLN A 58 4.86 -21.83 -1.72
CA GLN A 58 4.22 -20.54 -1.90
C GLN A 58 5.27 -19.55 -2.40
N ASN A 59 5.32 -19.33 -3.70
CA ASN A 59 6.23 -18.37 -4.29
C ASN A 59 5.54 -16.99 -4.37
N ASN A 60 6.30 -15.96 -4.03
CA ASN A 60 5.89 -14.56 -4.18
C ASN A 60 6.10 -14.14 -5.64
N LEU A 61 5.06 -14.26 -6.45
CA LEU A 61 5.13 -14.00 -7.89
C LEU A 61 4.85 -12.53 -8.17
N LEU A 62 5.72 -11.90 -8.95
CA LEU A 62 5.54 -10.51 -9.38
C LEU A 62 4.63 -10.40 -10.59
N TYR A 63 3.58 -9.61 -10.44
CA TYR A 63 2.68 -9.18 -11.50
C TYR A 63 2.68 -7.66 -11.64
N THR A 64 2.34 -7.19 -12.82
CA THR A 64 2.12 -5.75 -13.08
C THR A 64 0.65 -5.55 -13.46
N ALA A 65 -0.02 -4.64 -12.75
CA ALA A 65 -1.37 -4.24 -13.06
C ALA A 65 -1.39 -3.24 -14.22
N ALA A 66 -2.28 -3.46 -15.17
CA ALA A 66 -2.45 -2.59 -16.32
C ALA A 66 -2.98 -1.20 -15.89
N LYS A 67 -2.79 -0.22 -16.76
CA LYS A 67 -3.44 1.09 -16.63
C LYS A 67 -4.93 0.96 -16.92
N GLY A 68 -5.75 1.64 -16.12
CA GLY A 68 -7.21 1.65 -16.34
C GLY A 68 -7.99 1.97 -15.08
N SER A 69 -9.30 1.89 -15.19
CA SER A 69 -10.25 2.01 -14.08
C SER A 69 -11.07 0.73 -13.94
N GLY A 70 -11.50 0.42 -12.73
CA GLY A 70 -12.23 -0.82 -12.44
C GLY A 70 -11.32 -2.04 -12.41
N SER A 71 -11.72 -3.11 -13.07
CA SER A 71 -10.97 -4.36 -13.14
C SER A 71 -9.90 -4.30 -14.23
N VAL A 72 -8.62 -4.40 -13.86
CA VAL A 72 -7.47 -4.33 -14.77
C VAL A 72 -6.75 -5.67 -14.85
N ALA A 73 -6.17 -5.99 -15.99
CA ALA A 73 -5.40 -7.22 -16.17
C ALA A 73 -4.10 -7.19 -15.34
N LEU A 74 -3.78 -8.31 -14.70
CA LEU A 74 -2.51 -8.54 -14.03
C LEU A 74 -1.64 -9.41 -14.94
N THR A 75 -0.49 -8.89 -15.35
CA THR A 75 0.46 -9.58 -16.23
C THR A 75 1.65 -10.08 -15.41
N ALA A 76 1.94 -11.37 -15.48
CA ALA A 76 3.11 -11.96 -14.83
C ALA A 76 4.41 -11.44 -15.46
N ASN A 77 5.38 -11.03 -14.62
CA ASN A 77 6.62 -10.44 -15.09
C ASN A 77 7.63 -11.50 -15.59
N ALA A 78 7.76 -12.63 -14.90
CA ALA A 78 8.72 -13.67 -15.25
C ALA A 78 8.15 -15.08 -15.02
N GLU A 79 7.81 -15.40 -13.79
CA GLU A 79 7.27 -16.71 -13.42
C GLU A 79 5.74 -16.69 -13.44
N LYS A 80 5.17 -17.78 -13.95
CA LYS A 80 3.72 -17.98 -13.93
C LYS A 80 3.36 -18.85 -12.74
N ALA A 81 2.22 -18.59 -12.13
CA ALA A 81 1.72 -19.42 -11.07
C ALA A 81 1.48 -20.85 -11.56
N GLY A 82 2.18 -21.81 -10.95
CA GLY A 82 1.87 -23.22 -11.10
C GLY A 82 0.73 -23.62 -10.18
N PHE A 83 -0.11 -24.55 -10.61
CA PHE A 83 -1.20 -25.05 -9.79
C PHE A 83 -1.52 -26.51 -10.04
N LYS A 84 -2.05 -27.16 -9.00
CA LYS A 84 -2.63 -28.50 -9.05
C LYS A 84 -4.13 -28.45 -9.36
N GLN A 85 -4.73 -29.61 -9.62
CA GLN A 85 -6.18 -29.74 -9.51
C GLN A 85 -6.61 -29.65 -8.03
N GLY A 86 -7.75 -29.03 -7.77
CA GLY A 86 -8.33 -28.93 -6.45
C GLY A 86 -8.53 -27.47 -5.99
N ASN A 87 -8.79 -27.33 -4.70
CA ASN A 87 -9.01 -26.03 -4.10
C ASN A 87 -7.72 -25.23 -3.96
N HIS A 88 -7.77 -23.96 -4.31
CA HIS A 88 -6.68 -23.03 -4.18
C HIS A 88 -7.13 -21.78 -3.45
N THR A 89 -6.20 -21.18 -2.74
CA THR A 89 -6.37 -19.80 -2.25
C THR A 89 -5.33 -18.94 -2.93
N ILE A 90 -5.78 -17.86 -3.54
CA ILE A 90 -4.92 -16.85 -4.13
C ILE A 90 -4.91 -15.68 -3.15
N TYR A 91 -3.70 -15.33 -2.72
CA TYR A 91 -3.44 -14.12 -1.96
C TYR A 91 -2.68 -13.15 -2.84
N ALA A 92 -3.07 -11.89 -2.82
CA ALA A 92 -2.38 -10.85 -3.55
C ALA A 92 -2.25 -9.59 -2.69
N TYR A 93 -1.22 -8.82 -2.97
CA TYR A 93 -0.97 -7.57 -2.27
C TYR A 93 -0.23 -6.57 -3.17
N ALA A 94 -0.38 -5.32 -2.87
CA ALA A 94 0.35 -4.22 -3.51
C ALA A 94 0.73 -3.17 -2.45
N PRO A 95 1.90 -2.52 -2.58
CA PRO A 95 2.93 -2.74 -3.59
C PRO A 95 3.73 -4.05 -3.37
N TYR A 96 4.30 -4.59 -4.45
CA TYR A 96 5.16 -5.78 -4.38
C TYR A 96 6.40 -5.52 -3.51
N ALA A 97 6.75 -6.52 -2.70
CA ALA A 97 7.97 -6.56 -1.92
C ALA A 97 8.73 -7.87 -2.20
N GLU A 98 9.97 -7.76 -2.66
CA GLU A 98 10.81 -8.93 -2.91
C GLU A 98 11.07 -9.71 -1.60
N GLY A 99 11.02 -11.03 -1.68
CA GLY A 99 11.25 -11.89 -0.51
C GLY A 99 10.15 -11.91 0.53
N ALA A 100 8.99 -11.27 0.26
CA ALA A 100 7.85 -11.36 1.16
C ALA A 100 7.31 -12.79 1.28
N GLU A 101 6.82 -13.12 2.45
CA GLU A 101 6.11 -14.36 2.75
C GLU A 101 4.61 -14.10 2.90
N VAL A 102 3.78 -15.11 2.66
CA VAL A 102 2.30 -14.96 2.72
C VAL A 102 1.81 -14.47 4.08
N THR A 103 2.52 -14.78 5.16
CA THR A 103 2.21 -14.35 6.53
C THR A 103 3.01 -13.13 6.99
N ALA A 104 3.91 -12.60 6.16
CA ALA A 104 4.84 -11.56 6.55
C ALA A 104 5.23 -10.65 5.36
N VAL A 105 4.24 -9.99 4.76
CA VAL A 105 4.50 -8.95 3.76
C VAL A 105 4.96 -7.68 4.50
N PRO A 106 6.15 -7.14 4.22
CA PRO A 106 6.63 -5.96 4.91
C PRO A 106 5.78 -4.72 4.59
N VAL A 107 5.51 -3.93 5.62
CA VAL A 107 4.74 -2.69 5.54
C VAL A 107 5.50 -1.56 6.22
N ASP A 108 5.76 -0.48 5.51
CA ASP A 108 6.44 0.70 6.06
C ASP A 108 5.73 1.99 5.62
N TYR A 109 5.05 2.61 6.58
CA TYR A 109 4.40 3.90 6.36
C TYR A 109 5.24 5.10 6.82
N THR A 110 6.45 4.86 7.29
CA THR A 110 7.34 5.94 7.76
C THR A 110 7.98 6.71 6.61
N LYS A 111 8.03 6.09 5.42
CA LYS A 111 8.56 6.68 4.20
C LYS A 111 7.44 6.93 3.21
N GLN A 112 7.27 8.17 2.85
CA GLN A 112 6.28 8.60 1.89
C GLN A 112 6.97 9.39 0.78
N ALA A 113 6.29 9.59 -0.34
CA ALA A 113 6.77 10.43 -1.43
C ALA A 113 5.69 11.38 -1.89
N THR A 114 6.05 12.58 -2.29
CA THR A 114 5.10 13.48 -2.94
C THR A 114 5.01 13.18 -4.42
N VAL A 115 3.79 13.21 -4.94
CA VAL A 115 3.53 13.18 -6.38
C VAL A 115 2.73 14.43 -6.72
N ALA A 116 3.14 15.12 -7.77
CA ALA A 116 2.36 16.25 -8.25
C ALA A 116 0.95 15.78 -8.61
N PHE A 117 -0.04 16.38 -7.97
CA PHE A 117 -1.43 16.17 -8.29
C PHE A 117 -1.90 17.32 -9.17
N ASP A 118 -2.20 17.01 -10.42
CA ASP A 118 -2.84 17.93 -11.34
C ASP A 118 -4.33 17.53 -11.48
N PRO A 119 -5.23 18.12 -10.68
CA PRO A 119 -6.65 17.77 -10.74
C PRO A 119 -7.33 18.23 -12.03
N LEU A 120 -6.63 19.02 -12.86
CA LEU A 120 -7.20 19.71 -14.00
C LEU A 120 -6.26 19.65 -15.20
N ALA A 121 -5.67 18.48 -15.46
CA ALA A 121 -4.75 18.25 -16.57
C ALA A 121 -5.26 18.73 -17.94
N ASP A 122 -6.57 18.93 -18.08
CA ASP A 122 -7.23 19.43 -19.29
C ASP A 122 -7.47 20.97 -19.27
N ASP A 123 -7.16 21.67 -18.17
CA ASP A 123 -7.34 23.11 -18.04
C ASP A 123 -6.02 23.80 -17.63
N GLU A 124 -5.22 24.17 -18.63
CA GLU A 124 -3.90 24.77 -18.45
C GLU A 124 -3.91 26.07 -17.58
N MET A 125 -5.05 26.75 -17.49
CA MET A 125 -5.15 27.99 -16.73
C MET A 125 -5.37 27.73 -15.23
N LEU A 126 -6.07 26.66 -14.87
CA LEU A 126 -6.30 26.26 -13.48
C LEU A 126 -5.19 25.34 -12.94
N ALA A 127 -4.57 24.54 -13.79
CA ALA A 127 -3.43 23.71 -13.45
C ALA A 127 -2.23 24.52 -12.92
N GLY A 128 -2.05 25.73 -13.43
CA GLY A 128 -1.05 26.68 -12.92
C GLY A 128 -1.34 27.26 -11.54
N LEU A 129 -2.60 27.18 -11.08
CA LEU A 129 -3.06 27.85 -9.86
C LEU A 129 -3.14 26.91 -8.64
N MET A 130 -3.20 25.59 -8.83
CA MET A 130 -3.46 24.63 -7.75
C MET A 130 -2.56 23.38 -7.83
N LEU A 131 -1.26 23.55 -7.84
CA LEU A 131 -0.35 22.41 -7.70
C LEU A 131 -0.42 21.91 -6.24
N SER A 132 -1.17 20.88 -6.00
CA SER A 132 -1.08 20.10 -4.77
C SER A 132 -0.26 18.85 -5.00
N TYR A 133 0.48 18.45 -3.99
CA TYR A 133 1.29 17.26 -4.02
C TYR A 133 0.69 16.23 -3.08
N ASN A 134 0.21 15.13 -3.63
CA ASN A 134 -0.29 14.02 -2.83
C ASN A 134 0.87 13.15 -2.35
N SER A 135 0.84 12.79 -1.08
CA SER A 135 1.69 11.74 -0.58
C SER A 135 1.28 10.40 -1.19
N GLN A 136 2.20 9.76 -1.87
CA GLN A 136 2.11 8.33 -2.13
C GLN A 136 2.62 7.52 -0.93
N ALA A 137 2.05 7.72 0.25
CA ALA A 137 2.00 6.60 1.16
C ALA A 137 1.02 5.62 0.52
N GLN A 138 1.56 4.66 -0.15
CA GLN A 138 0.75 3.65 -0.82
C GLN A 138 0.01 2.90 0.28
N SER A 139 -1.30 3.06 0.31
CA SER A 139 -2.13 2.16 1.09
C SER A 139 -1.73 0.75 0.69
N VAL A 140 -1.30 -0.07 1.65
CA VAL A 140 -1.06 -1.46 1.34
C VAL A 140 -2.42 -2.07 1.02
N LEU A 141 -2.53 -2.59 -0.19
CA LEU A 141 -3.73 -3.25 -0.67
C LEU A 141 -3.54 -4.76 -0.54
N TYR A 142 -4.58 -5.47 -0.23
CA TYR A 142 -4.58 -6.92 -0.30
C TYR A 142 -5.88 -7.45 -0.89
N ALA A 143 -5.79 -8.64 -1.45
CA ALA A 143 -6.94 -9.40 -1.93
C ALA A 143 -6.75 -10.88 -1.61
N THR A 144 -7.83 -11.56 -1.33
CA THR A 144 -7.85 -13.02 -1.20
C THR A 144 -9.05 -13.60 -1.92
N THR A 145 -8.83 -14.71 -2.61
CA THR A 145 -9.89 -15.41 -3.33
C THR A 145 -9.68 -16.91 -3.24
N GLN A 146 -10.73 -17.65 -2.93
CA GLN A 146 -10.74 -19.10 -2.98
C GLN A 146 -11.32 -19.56 -4.31
N VAL A 147 -10.63 -20.49 -4.96
CA VAL A 147 -11.01 -21.06 -6.24
C VAL A 147 -11.06 -22.58 -6.09
N ALA A 148 -12.24 -23.16 -6.26
CA ALA A 148 -12.43 -24.60 -6.12
C ALA A 148 -11.74 -25.39 -7.25
N GLU A 149 -11.62 -24.79 -8.44
CA GLU A 149 -10.97 -25.38 -9.57
C GLU A 149 -10.34 -24.29 -10.43
N LEU A 150 -9.01 -24.35 -10.60
CA LEU A 150 -8.30 -23.42 -11.47
C LEU A 150 -8.55 -23.83 -12.93
N SER A 151 -9.40 -23.09 -13.58
CA SER A 151 -9.68 -23.22 -15.00
C SER A 151 -9.00 -22.08 -15.77
N SER A 152 -9.09 -22.12 -17.10
CA SER A 152 -8.69 -20.99 -17.96
C SER A 152 -9.61 -19.74 -17.81
N ALA A 153 -10.57 -19.79 -16.89
CA ALA A 153 -11.47 -18.67 -16.61
C ALA A 153 -10.70 -17.52 -15.93
N ALA A 154 -11.15 -16.31 -16.18
CA ALA A 154 -10.61 -15.13 -15.53
C ALA A 154 -10.99 -15.12 -14.04
N ILE A 155 -10.01 -14.81 -13.18
CA ILE A 155 -10.19 -14.66 -11.74
C ILE A 155 -9.98 -13.19 -11.40
N THR A 156 -10.97 -12.59 -10.79
CA THR A 156 -10.87 -11.20 -10.31
C THR A 156 -10.52 -11.17 -8.83
N LEU A 157 -9.51 -10.38 -8.50
CA LEU A 157 -9.01 -10.14 -7.14
C LEU A 157 -9.54 -8.79 -6.66
N PRO A 158 -10.44 -8.75 -5.68
CA PRO A 158 -10.98 -7.51 -5.12
C PRO A 158 -9.97 -6.94 -4.12
N PHE A 159 -9.14 -6.00 -4.55
CA PHE A 159 -8.17 -5.36 -3.66
C PHE A 159 -8.85 -4.35 -2.76
N GLU A 160 -8.55 -4.46 -1.47
CA GLU A 160 -8.99 -3.56 -0.41
C GLU A 160 -7.80 -3.00 0.34
N ALA A 161 -7.92 -1.79 0.86
CA ALA A 161 -6.89 -1.22 1.73
C ALA A 161 -6.87 -1.97 3.08
N VAL A 162 -5.68 -2.37 3.52
CA VAL A 162 -5.49 -3.10 4.79
C VAL A 162 -5.89 -2.26 5.99
N ASN A 163 -5.65 -0.97 5.90
CA ASN A 163 -6.00 0.01 6.92
C ASN A 163 -6.39 1.33 6.26
N THR A 164 -7.23 2.07 6.93
CA THR A 164 -7.52 3.44 6.56
C THR A 164 -6.47 4.34 7.18
N LEU A 165 -5.58 4.88 6.35
CA LEU A 165 -4.69 5.94 6.78
C LEU A 165 -5.43 7.28 6.67
N THR A 166 -5.32 8.08 7.71
CA THR A 166 -5.88 9.44 7.69
C THR A 166 -4.97 10.34 6.86
N GLU A 167 -5.53 10.99 5.87
CA GLU A 167 -4.82 11.96 5.05
C GLU A 167 -4.89 13.35 5.67
N VAL A 168 -3.75 14.01 5.73
CA VAL A 168 -3.62 15.39 6.22
C VAL A 168 -3.12 16.25 5.07
N THR A 169 -3.89 17.27 4.72
CA THR A 169 -3.49 18.25 3.70
C THR A 169 -2.89 19.47 4.35
N VAL A 170 -1.66 19.78 3.99
CA VAL A 170 -1.00 21.05 4.30
C VAL A 170 -1.14 21.96 3.08
N GLY A 171 -1.97 22.98 3.19
CA GLY A 171 -2.20 23.95 2.13
C GLY A 171 -1.26 25.14 2.25
N GLU A 172 -0.72 25.54 1.12
CA GLU A 172 -0.01 26.82 0.94
C GLU A 172 0.98 27.17 2.07
N PRO A 173 2.00 26.31 2.36
CA PRO A 173 2.99 26.66 3.36
C PRO A 173 3.79 27.87 2.87
N GLY A 174 3.56 29.02 3.50
CA GLY A 174 4.38 30.21 3.31
C GLY A 174 5.76 29.99 3.92
N LEU A 175 6.82 30.42 3.23
CA LEU A 175 8.18 30.47 3.81
C LEU A 175 8.45 31.91 4.31
N GLU A 176 8.92 32.01 5.54
CA GLU A 176 9.35 33.28 6.15
C GLU A 176 10.82 33.20 6.59
N GLY A 177 11.51 34.32 6.48
CA GLY A 177 12.90 34.45 6.86
C GLY A 177 13.70 35.28 5.85
N THR A 178 14.92 35.62 6.21
CA THR A 178 15.81 36.47 5.41
C THR A 178 16.13 35.91 4.02
N ASN A 179 16.02 34.60 3.85
CA ASN A 179 16.34 33.88 2.61
C ASN A 179 15.12 33.24 1.94
N ALA A 180 13.89 33.54 2.39
CA ALA A 180 12.68 32.92 1.87
C ALA A 180 12.52 33.15 0.35
N ASP A 181 12.71 34.39 -0.12
CA ASP A 181 12.62 34.73 -1.54
C ASP A 181 13.73 34.05 -2.38
N ALA A 182 14.87 33.75 -1.79
CA ALA A 182 15.96 33.07 -2.48
C ALA A 182 15.67 31.58 -2.73
N GLN A 183 14.60 31.04 -2.16
CA GLN A 183 14.18 29.65 -2.40
C GLN A 183 13.25 29.51 -3.62
N GLU A 184 12.81 30.62 -4.23
CA GLU A 184 12.05 30.57 -5.48
C GLU A 184 12.81 29.80 -6.56
N GLY A 185 12.15 28.82 -7.20
CA GLY A 185 12.75 27.94 -8.19
C GLY A 185 13.65 26.82 -7.63
N LYS A 186 13.84 26.75 -6.30
CA LYS A 186 14.61 25.70 -5.66
C LYS A 186 13.75 24.50 -5.31
N LYS A 187 14.38 23.34 -5.26
CA LYS A 187 13.69 22.11 -4.87
C LYS A 187 13.67 21.91 -3.36
N VAL A 188 12.56 21.35 -2.90
CA VAL A 188 12.47 20.72 -1.58
C VAL A 188 13.03 19.32 -1.71
N SER A 189 14.02 18.98 -0.89
CA SER A 189 14.64 17.66 -0.91
C SER A 189 13.85 16.64 -0.11
N LYS A 190 13.31 17.07 1.03
CA LYS A 190 12.44 16.26 1.87
C LYS A 190 11.60 17.10 2.82
N ILE A 191 10.53 16.50 3.30
CA ILE A 191 9.71 17.04 4.40
C ILE A 191 9.76 16.03 5.55
N VAL A 192 10.01 16.50 6.76
CA VAL A 192 9.99 15.69 7.97
C VAL A 192 8.82 16.13 8.83
N ILE A 193 7.97 15.18 9.16
CA ILE A 193 6.79 15.39 10.01
C ILE A 193 7.03 14.67 11.32
N THR A 194 7.06 15.39 12.42
CA THR A 194 7.14 14.84 13.78
C THR A 194 5.87 15.20 14.55
N CYS A 195 5.36 14.26 15.34
CA CYS A 195 4.15 14.43 16.13
C CYS A 195 4.40 14.08 17.59
N ASP A 196 3.61 14.65 18.49
CA ASP A 196 3.59 14.28 19.92
C ASP A 196 2.97 12.90 20.18
N LYS A 197 2.29 12.34 19.16
CA LYS A 197 1.71 10.99 19.17
C LYS A 197 2.37 10.11 18.11
N PRO A 198 2.32 8.77 18.24
CA PRO A 198 2.74 7.86 17.17
C PRO A 198 1.91 8.09 15.91
N ILE A 199 2.55 8.30 14.77
CA ILE A 199 1.92 8.58 13.48
C ILE A 199 2.17 7.52 12.43
N ALA A 200 3.05 6.56 12.70
CA ALA A 200 3.33 5.43 11.82
C ALA A 200 3.95 4.27 12.63
N TYR A 201 4.18 3.15 11.96
CA TYR A 201 4.86 1.99 12.54
C TYR A 201 5.99 1.54 11.62
N THR A 202 7.12 1.14 12.20
CA THR A 202 8.23 0.48 11.50
C THR A 202 8.23 -1.02 11.77
N GLY A 203 8.71 -1.83 10.81
CA GLY A 203 8.81 -3.28 10.98
C GLY A 203 7.46 -3.98 11.14
N GLN A 204 6.40 -3.36 10.66
CA GLN A 204 5.07 -3.96 10.59
C GLN A 204 4.97 -4.90 9.40
N THR A 205 4.24 -5.98 9.53
CA THR A 205 3.97 -6.90 8.44
C THR A 205 2.48 -7.12 8.27
N LEU A 206 2.07 -7.42 7.03
CA LEU A 206 0.73 -7.86 6.71
C LEU A 206 0.72 -9.38 6.61
N ASP A 207 -0.13 -10.02 7.38
CA ASP A 207 -0.46 -11.43 7.21
C ASP A 207 -1.64 -11.56 6.24
N LEU A 208 -1.37 -12.02 5.03
CA LEU A 208 -2.39 -12.17 3.97
C LEU A 208 -3.43 -13.23 4.30
N THR A 209 -3.12 -14.19 5.18
CA THR A 209 -4.08 -15.24 5.57
C THR A 209 -5.20 -14.70 6.45
N THR A 210 -4.93 -13.62 7.16
CA THR A 210 -5.88 -12.95 8.07
C THR A 210 -6.29 -11.57 7.59
N GLY A 211 -5.56 -10.98 6.64
CA GLY A 211 -5.73 -9.59 6.18
C GLY A 211 -5.37 -8.56 7.26
N LYS A 212 -4.56 -8.93 8.25
CA LYS A 212 -4.24 -8.06 9.39
C LYS A 212 -2.78 -7.64 9.42
N LEU A 213 -2.55 -6.41 9.87
CA LEU A 213 -1.22 -5.93 10.21
C LEU A 213 -0.79 -6.54 11.55
N VAL A 214 0.47 -6.99 11.60
CA VAL A 214 1.06 -7.66 12.76
C VAL A 214 2.39 -7.00 13.13
N GLY A 215 2.64 -6.89 14.45
CA GLY A 215 3.88 -6.34 14.97
C GLY A 215 4.05 -4.85 14.70
N GLY A 216 5.31 -4.43 14.62
CA GLY A 216 5.69 -3.05 14.38
C GLY A 216 6.01 -2.29 15.66
N THR A 217 6.88 -1.29 15.50
CA THR A 217 7.24 -0.33 16.55
C THR A 217 6.65 1.02 16.18
N ALA A 218 5.85 1.58 17.07
CA ALA A 218 5.25 2.89 16.90
C ALA A 218 6.34 3.98 16.83
N VAL A 219 6.20 4.89 15.88
CA VAL A 219 7.12 6.03 15.69
C VAL A 219 6.36 7.34 15.52
N ASN A 220 6.97 8.39 15.98
CA ASN A 220 6.43 9.74 16.00
C ASN A 220 6.87 10.58 14.80
N THR A 221 7.64 10.00 13.88
CA THR A 221 8.22 10.73 12.74
C THR A 221 8.01 9.97 11.44
N ILE A 222 7.63 10.71 10.41
CA ILE A 222 7.62 10.23 9.02
C ILE A 222 8.50 11.13 8.16
N GLU A 223 9.09 10.58 7.12
CA GLU A 223 9.85 11.30 6.13
C GLU A 223 9.17 11.20 4.78
N ILE A 224 8.98 12.35 4.13
CA ILE A 224 8.40 12.45 2.80
C ILE A 224 9.51 12.81 1.84
N ALA A 225 9.82 11.92 0.88
CA ALA A 225 10.68 12.26 -0.25
C ALA A 225 9.94 13.27 -1.13
N ALA A 226 10.39 14.51 -1.17
CA ALA A 226 9.70 15.57 -1.87
C ALA A 226 10.34 15.83 -3.23
N ASP A 227 9.55 15.74 -4.31
CA ASP A 227 9.93 16.23 -5.62
C ASP A 227 9.11 17.48 -5.94
N MET A 228 9.35 18.53 -5.15
CA MET A 228 8.63 19.79 -5.20
C MET A 228 9.59 20.92 -5.54
N THR A 229 9.13 21.87 -6.35
CA THR A 229 9.89 23.10 -6.64
C THR A 229 9.15 24.31 -6.04
N ILE A 230 9.85 25.16 -5.31
CA ILE A 230 9.26 26.39 -4.77
C ILE A 230 8.91 27.34 -5.92
N LYS A 231 7.64 27.71 -6.06
CA LYS A 231 7.17 28.69 -7.03
C LYS A 231 6.55 29.86 -6.28
N LYS A 232 6.68 31.04 -6.76
CA LYS A 232 6.01 32.21 -6.25
C LYS A 232 4.80 32.49 -7.15
N MET A 233 3.60 32.43 -6.61
CA MET A 233 2.40 32.83 -7.33
C MET A 233 1.89 34.14 -6.75
N GLY A 234 2.24 35.25 -7.39
CA GLY A 234 1.88 36.56 -6.91
C GLY A 234 2.54 36.88 -5.57
N PHE A 235 1.72 37.10 -4.54
CA PHE A 235 2.19 37.40 -3.18
C PHE A 235 2.22 36.17 -2.26
N VAL A 236 1.83 35.01 -2.73
CA VAL A 236 1.71 33.77 -1.94
C VAL A 236 2.61 32.71 -2.53
N THR A 237 3.50 32.17 -1.69
CA THR A 237 4.27 30.97 -2.03
C THR A 237 3.37 29.77 -1.75
N ALA A 238 2.68 29.28 -2.77
CA ALA A 238 1.65 28.28 -2.61
C ALA A 238 2.21 26.87 -2.92
N TYR A 239 2.31 26.02 -1.92
CA TYR A 239 2.51 24.58 -2.08
C TYR A 239 1.70 23.84 -1.06
N GLY A 240 0.71 23.10 -1.57
CA GLY A 240 0.05 22.10 -0.78
C GLY A 240 0.80 20.75 -0.92
N PHE A 241 0.87 20.01 0.13
CA PHE A 241 1.23 18.60 0.09
C PHE A 241 0.33 17.83 1.05
N THR A 242 0.15 16.57 0.78
CA THR A 242 -0.57 15.68 1.69
C THR A 242 0.40 14.67 2.29
N PHE A 243 0.11 14.22 3.49
CA PHE A 243 0.76 13.08 4.11
C PHE A 243 -0.29 12.18 4.77
N LYS A 244 0.08 10.94 5.00
CA LYS A 244 -0.81 9.95 5.61
C LYS A 244 -0.28 9.53 6.96
N THR A 245 -1.18 9.29 7.90
CA THR A 245 -0.88 8.94 9.30
C THR A 245 -1.83 7.85 9.77
N CYS A 246 -1.38 7.06 10.76
CA CYS A 246 -2.22 6.06 11.42
C CYS A 246 -3.13 6.65 12.50
N LEU A 247 -3.11 7.98 12.74
CA LEU A 247 -4.00 8.62 13.70
C LEU A 247 -5.46 8.56 13.20
N THR A 248 -6.36 8.32 14.12
CA THR A 248 -7.79 8.52 13.89
C THR A 248 -8.12 10.01 13.80
N GLU A 249 -9.30 10.34 13.30
CA GLU A 249 -9.79 11.74 13.26
C GLU A 249 -9.80 12.38 14.66
N GLU A 250 -10.22 11.64 15.67
CA GLU A 250 -10.26 12.13 17.06
C GLU A 250 -8.84 12.38 17.61
N GLU A 251 -7.90 11.49 17.34
CA GLU A 251 -6.51 11.68 17.73
C GLU A 251 -5.87 12.85 17.00
N LEU A 252 -6.19 13.02 15.71
CA LEU A 252 -5.69 14.09 14.86
C LEU A 252 -6.12 15.46 15.39
N ALA A 253 -7.35 15.59 15.87
CA ALA A 253 -7.90 16.84 16.39
C ALA A 253 -7.12 17.43 17.59
N THR A 254 -6.32 16.61 18.27
CA THR A 254 -5.51 17.01 19.43
C THR A 254 -4.00 16.84 19.23
N ALA A 255 -3.58 16.22 18.12
CA ALA A 255 -2.19 15.98 17.80
C ALA A 255 -1.43 17.28 17.52
N LYS A 256 -0.17 17.34 17.97
CA LYS A 256 0.73 18.46 17.73
C LYS A 256 1.83 18.05 16.78
N PHE A 257 1.86 18.70 15.63
CA PHE A 257 2.83 18.43 14.58
C PHE A 257 3.93 19.48 14.54
N LYS A 258 5.15 19.03 14.34
CA LYS A 258 6.26 19.81 13.81
C LYS A 258 6.47 19.41 12.37
N ILE A 259 6.50 20.37 11.46
CA ILE A 259 6.73 20.17 10.04
C ILE A 259 8.02 20.88 9.67
N GLU A 260 8.95 20.16 9.08
CA GLU A 260 10.26 20.66 8.63
C GLU A 260 10.40 20.42 7.14
N MET A 261 10.60 21.49 6.38
CA MET A 261 10.86 21.43 4.95
C MET A 261 12.35 21.70 4.70
N VAL A 262 13.04 20.69 4.19
CA VAL A 262 14.48 20.77 3.90
C VAL A 262 14.67 21.05 2.42
N MET A 263 15.36 22.14 2.12
CA MET A 263 15.64 22.58 0.77
C MET A 263 16.89 21.92 0.19
N GLU A 264 17.00 21.79 -1.10
CA GLU A 264 18.24 21.37 -1.78
C GLU A 264 19.43 22.32 -1.51
N THR A 265 19.15 23.55 -1.12
CA THR A 265 20.15 24.56 -0.72
C THR A 265 20.75 24.31 0.67
N GLY A 266 20.24 23.30 1.40
CA GLY A 266 20.61 23.00 2.79
C GLY A 266 19.87 23.83 3.83
N LYS A 267 19.02 24.78 3.42
CA LYS A 267 18.17 25.54 4.35
C LYS A 267 17.01 24.69 4.83
N THR A 268 16.61 24.90 6.08
CA THR A 268 15.44 24.25 6.67
C THR A 268 14.46 25.30 7.14
N TYR A 269 13.19 25.08 6.84
CA TYR A 269 12.08 25.89 7.30
C TYR A 269 11.16 25.01 8.14
N ALA A 270 10.72 25.49 9.29
CA ALA A 270 9.94 24.69 10.22
C ALA A 270 8.75 25.45 10.83
N ALA A 271 7.73 24.71 11.19
CA ALA A 271 6.66 25.15 12.06
C ALA A 271 6.38 24.06 13.10
N ALA A 272 6.18 24.46 14.35
CA ALA A 272 5.92 23.57 15.47
C ALA A 272 4.55 23.83 16.10
N ASP A 273 4.10 22.89 16.95
CA ASP A 273 2.87 22.97 17.75
C ASP A 273 1.59 23.21 16.92
N LYS A 274 1.57 22.67 15.72
CA LYS A 274 0.45 22.80 14.81
C LYS A 274 -0.53 21.65 14.95
N THR A 275 -1.81 21.95 15.05
CA THR A 275 -2.89 20.97 15.04
C THR A 275 -3.64 21.11 13.72
N PRO A 276 -3.61 20.11 12.84
CA PRO A 276 -4.36 20.15 11.61
C PRO A 276 -5.87 20.03 11.89
N SER A 277 -6.68 20.63 11.03
CA SER A 277 -8.11 20.38 11.02
C SER A 277 -8.40 19.24 10.04
N TYR A 278 -9.16 18.25 10.50
CA TYR A 278 -9.62 17.17 9.61
C TYR A 278 -10.47 17.72 8.47
N GLY A 279 -10.19 17.24 7.25
CA GLY A 279 -10.95 17.64 6.05
C GLY A 279 -10.75 19.08 5.59
N GLY A 280 -9.85 19.84 6.22
CA GLY A 280 -9.54 21.22 5.86
C GLY A 280 -8.15 21.36 5.22
N ILE A 281 -7.99 22.38 4.38
CA ILE A 281 -6.69 22.84 3.94
C ILE A 281 -6.04 23.57 5.12
N TYR A 282 -4.91 23.06 5.55
CA TYR A 282 -4.17 23.58 6.68
C TYR A 282 -3.13 24.59 6.20
N ALA A 283 -3.46 25.89 6.32
CA ALA A 283 -2.51 26.96 6.03
C ALA A 283 -1.40 27.00 7.10
N LEU A 284 -0.15 27.06 6.68
CA LEU A 284 1.00 26.96 7.54
C LEU A 284 2.10 27.92 7.10
N THR A 285 2.64 28.68 8.04
CA THR A 285 3.87 29.45 7.82
C THR A 285 5.06 28.70 8.40
N LEU A 286 6.07 28.47 7.58
CA LEU A 286 7.35 27.86 7.95
C LEU A 286 8.41 28.93 8.09
N THR A 287 9.07 28.99 9.22
CA THR A 287 10.14 29.94 9.52
C THR A 287 11.50 29.28 9.35
N GLU A 288 12.49 30.01 8.80
CA GLU A 288 13.86 29.52 8.67
C GLU A 288 14.41 29.11 10.03
N VAL A 289 15.00 27.92 10.07
CA VAL A 289 15.71 27.38 11.24
C VAL A 289 17.20 27.67 11.08
N GLU A 290 17.80 28.28 12.08
CA GLU A 290 19.24 28.59 12.12
C GLU A 290 20.10 27.32 12.34
#